data_39e680bb461aac53bb5064c4b1c4ccaa
#
_entry.id   39e680bb461aac53bb5064c4b1c4ccaa
#
_cell.length_a   1.000
_cell.length_b   1.000
_cell.length_c   1.000
_cell.angle_alpha   90.00
_cell.angle_beta   90.00
_cell.angle_gamma   90.00
#
_symmetry.space_group_name_H-M   'P 1'
#
loop_
_entity.id
_entity.type
_entity.pdbx_description
1 polymer ?
#
loop_
_entity_poly.entity_id
_entity_poly.type
_entity_poly.pdbx_seq_one_letter_code
_entity_poly.pdbx_strand_id
1 'polypeptide(L)'
;MRIKVLIPNSGMDRKTLNARETMLSRAVSTETEISVDCIQSGPVSIESVTDEVFAGPLLLQEAIRAEREGYDAFVVYCFSDLAITALRENVDIPVIGPGECALAAADILSNKFCVITTVEGNVSRTYRRLMQNPITQKKLSSVRALNIPVAELRDDPDATCVYLKKVCAEAVAEDGIDTVVLGCLGLA
;
A
#
# COMPACT_ATOMS: atom_id res chain seq x y z
N MET A 1 -22.78 -3.35 1.32
CA MET A 1 -21.50 -4.08 1.36
C MET A 1 -20.62 -3.45 2.44
N ARG A 2 -19.98 -4.28 3.29
CA ARG A 2 -19.11 -3.81 4.40
C ARG A 2 -17.66 -4.22 4.11
N ILE A 3 -16.74 -3.26 4.04
CA ILE A 3 -15.33 -3.50 3.73
C ILE A 3 -14.48 -3.14 4.95
N LYS A 4 -13.66 -4.08 5.41
CA LYS A 4 -12.64 -3.84 6.43
C LYS A 4 -11.33 -3.44 5.76
N VAL A 5 -10.81 -2.28 6.10
CA VAL A 5 -9.48 -1.81 5.68
C VAL A 5 -8.57 -1.81 6.89
N LEU A 6 -7.50 -2.57 6.85
CA LEU A 6 -6.55 -2.64 7.95
C LEU A 6 -5.18 -2.10 7.54
N ILE A 7 -4.72 -1.10 8.30
CA ILE A 7 -3.39 -0.53 8.16
C ILE A 7 -2.42 -1.34 9.02
N PRO A 8 -1.32 -1.87 8.45
CA PRO A 8 -0.39 -2.74 9.18
C PRO A 8 0.58 -1.98 10.10
N ASN A 9 0.34 -0.71 10.36
CA ASN A 9 1.08 0.12 11.30
C ASN A 9 0.33 0.16 12.63
N SER A 10 1.05 0.20 13.75
CA SER A 10 0.45 0.39 15.07
C SER A 10 0.47 1.87 15.52
N GLY A 11 -0.30 2.19 16.56
CA GLY A 11 -0.23 3.48 17.23
C GLY A 11 -0.93 4.64 16.50
N MET A 12 -1.74 4.37 15.50
CA MET A 12 -2.50 5.41 14.80
C MET A 12 -3.69 5.88 15.64
N ASP A 13 -3.87 7.19 15.76
CA ASP A 13 -5.01 7.75 16.46
C ASP A 13 -6.32 7.65 15.65
N ARG A 14 -7.45 7.71 16.35
CA ARG A 14 -8.77 7.58 15.72
C ARG A 14 -9.07 8.71 14.71
N LYS A 15 -8.54 9.91 14.93
CA LYS A 15 -8.71 11.04 14.02
C LYS A 15 -8.06 10.74 12.64
N THR A 16 -6.85 10.20 12.67
CA THR A 16 -6.13 9.79 11.46
C THR A 16 -6.86 8.65 10.72
N LEU A 17 -7.35 7.64 11.46
CA LEU A 17 -8.12 6.53 10.88
C LEU A 17 -9.44 7.01 10.26
N ASN A 18 -10.18 7.91 10.93
CA ASN A 18 -11.41 8.51 10.40
C ASN A 18 -11.19 9.35 9.14
N ALA A 19 -10.05 10.05 9.06
CA ALA A 19 -9.70 10.79 7.85
C ALA A 19 -9.47 9.85 6.66
N ARG A 20 -8.83 8.69 6.88
CA ARG A 20 -8.67 7.64 5.86
C ARG A 20 -10.00 7.04 5.45
N GLU A 21 -10.84 6.72 6.41
CA GLU A 21 -12.19 6.19 6.18
C GLU A 21 -13.02 7.14 5.32
N THR A 22 -13.01 8.44 5.66
CA THR A 22 -13.68 9.48 4.87
C THR A 22 -13.13 9.58 3.44
N MET A 23 -11.81 9.50 3.27
CA MET A 23 -11.16 9.54 1.97
C MET A 23 -11.58 8.33 1.10
N LEU A 24 -11.51 7.14 1.65
CA LEU A 24 -11.84 5.90 0.92
C LEU A 24 -13.34 5.80 0.61
N SER A 25 -14.21 6.27 1.51
CA SER A 25 -15.65 6.27 1.31
C SER A 25 -16.10 7.15 0.13
N ARG A 26 -15.29 8.13 -0.27
CA ARG A 26 -15.56 8.93 -1.49
C ARG A 26 -15.36 8.18 -2.81
N ALA A 27 -14.62 7.07 -2.76
CA ALA A 27 -14.30 6.26 -3.94
C ALA A 27 -15.27 5.09 -4.17
N VAL A 28 -16.23 4.90 -3.27
CA VAL A 28 -17.20 3.80 -3.35
C VAL A 28 -18.64 4.32 -3.36
N SER A 29 -19.61 3.44 -3.66
CA SER A 29 -21.02 3.80 -3.61
C SER A 29 -21.47 4.10 -2.18
N THR A 30 -22.53 4.91 -2.04
CA THR A 30 -23.13 5.26 -0.74
C THR A 30 -23.71 4.07 0.03
N GLU A 31 -23.92 2.94 -0.65
CA GLU A 31 -24.35 1.68 -0.02
C GLU A 31 -23.20 0.84 0.52
N THR A 32 -21.96 1.29 0.33
CA THR A 32 -20.76 0.59 0.80
C THR A 32 -20.24 1.26 2.07
N GLU A 33 -20.19 0.50 3.15
CA GLU A 33 -19.59 0.90 4.41
C GLU A 33 -18.10 0.51 4.42
N ILE A 34 -17.23 1.48 4.67
CA ILE A 34 -15.80 1.27 4.89
C ILE A 34 -15.47 1.49 6.36
N SER A 35 -14.80 0.54 6.98
CA SER A 35 -14.25 0.66 8.32
C SER A 35 -12.73 0.58 8.25
N VAL A 36 -12.04 1.60 8.75
CA VAL A 36 -10.57 1.68 8.76
C VAL A 36 -10.05 1.52 10.18
N ASP A 37 -9.16 0.55 10.37
CA ASP A 37 -8.42 0.36 11.61
C ASP A 37 -6.93 0.14 11.34
N CYS A 38 -6.16 0.08 12.41
CA CYS A 38 -4.74 -0.31 12.39
C CYS A 38 -4.50 -1.48 13.35
N ILE A 39 -3.36 -2.16 13.21
CA ILE A 39 -2.97 -3.21 14.17
C ILE A 39 -2.75 -2.60 15.55
N GLN A 40 -3.12 -3.35 16.61
CA GLN A 40 -3.09 -2.86 17.99
C GLN A 40 -1.68 -2.77 18.57
N SER A 41 -0.74 -3.54 18.04
CA SER A 41 0.66 -3.61 18.48
C SER A 41 1.54 -3.95 17.31
N GLY A 42 2.87 -3.89 17.48
CA GLY A 42 3.82 -4.22 16.42
C GLY A 42 4.47 -2.97 15.82
N PRO A 43 4.92 -3.02 14.56
CA PRO A 43 5.68 -1.92 13.96
C PRO A 43 4.83 -0.66 13.80
N VAL A 44 5.44 0.51 14.03
CA VAL A 44 4.81 1.82 13.80
C VAL A 44 4.81 2.22 12.32
N SER A 45 5.66 1.58 11.52
CA SER A 45 5.71 1.71 10.05
C SER A 45 6.21 0.41 9.42
N ILE A 46 5.92 0.20 8.14
CA ILE A 46 6.41 -0.97 7.38
C ILE A 46 7.51 -0.50 6.42
N GLU A 47 8.75 -0.58 6.88
CA GLU A 47 9.92 -0.15 6.12
C GLU A 47 10.98 -1.25 5.94
N SER A 48 10.75 -2.44 6.52
CA SER A 48 11.63 -3.60 6.39
C SER A 48 10.84 -4.91 6.28
N VAL A 49 11.52 -5.98 5.85
CA VAL A 49 10.96 -7.35 5.88
C VAL A 49 10.67 -7.79 7.32
N THR A 50 11.47 -7.31 8.28
CA THR A 50 11.24 -7.59 9.70
C THR A 50 9.90 -7.01 10.16
N ASP A 51 9.56 -5.78 9.75
CA ASP A 51 8.28 -5.17 10.07
C ASP A 51 7.13 -5.98 9.46
N GLU A 52 7.28 -6.45 8.22
CA GLU A 52 6.29 -7.32 7.57
C GLU A 52 6.07 -8.63 8.33
N VAL A 53 7.15 -9.25 8.82
CA VAL A 53 7.08 -10.49 9.61
C VAL A 53 6.36 -10.27 10.94
N PHE A 54 6.60 -9.14 11.62
CA PHE A 54 5.91 -8.83 12.88
C PHE A 54 4.45 -8.42 12.68
N ALA A 55 4.12 -7.75 11.59
CA ALA A 55 2.75 -7.35 11.31
C ALA A 55 1.88 -8.51 10.79
N GLY A 56 2.45 -9.46 10.06
CA GLY A 56 1.72 -10.54 9.38
C GLY A 56 0.75 -11.34 10.25
N PRO A 57 1.17 -11.89 11.40
CA PRO A 57 0.29 -12.63 12.31
C PRO A 57 -0.89 -11.79 12.83
N LEU A 58 -0.68 -10.49 13.05
CA LEU A 58 -1.72 -9.59 13.51
C LEU A 58 -2.76 -9.30 12.41
N LEU A 59 -2.30 -9.13 11.18
CA LEU A 59 -3.19 -9.01 10.02
C LEU A 59 -4.06 -10.26 9.86
N LEU A 60 -3.49 -11.45 10.03
CA LEU A 60 -4.22 -12.71 9.92
C LEU A 60 -5.33 -12.80 10.97
N GLN A 61 -5.03 -12.46 12.22
CA GLN A 61 -6.04 -12.46 13.30
C GLN A 61 -7.18 -11.47 12.99
N GLU A 62 -6.85 -10.29 12.49
CA GLU A 62 -7.83 -9.27 12.15
C GLU A 62 -8.68 -9.65 10.92
N ALA A 63 -8.12 -10.32 9.92
CA ALA A 63 -8.89 -10.80 8.77
C ALA A 63 -9.92 -11.86 9.18
N ILE A 64 -9.50 -12.85 10.00
CA ILE A 64 -10.40 -13.87 10.55
C ILE A 64 -11.49 -13.22 11.42
N ARG A 65 -11.14 -12.20 12.20
CA ARG A 65 -12.12 -11.46 13.01
C ARG A 65 -13.11 -10.71 12.12
N ALA A 66 -12.64 -10.00 11.10
CA ALA A 66 -13.47 -9.25 10.17
C ALA A 66 -14.52 -10.15 9.48
N GLU A 67 -14.11 -11.32 9.02
CA GLU A 67 -15.04 -12.29 8.44
C GLU A 67 -16.12 -12.72 9.44
N ARG A 68 -15.75 -13.06 10.68
CA ARG A 68 -16.69 -13.42 11.73
C ARG A 68 -17.64 -12.29 12.11
N GLU A 69 -17.23 -11.05 12.00
CA GLU A 69 -18.03 -9.84 12.22
C GLU A 69 -18.93 -9.48 11.02
N GLY A 70 -18.89 -10.29 9.93
CA GLY A 70 -19.75 -10.14 8.76
C GLY A 70 -19.32 -9.04 7.81
N TYR A 71 -18.01 -8.79 7.70
CA TYR A 71 -17.47 -7.99 6.59
C TYR A 71 -17.50 -8.81 5.31
N ASP A 72 -17.76 -8.13 4.19
CA ASP A 72 -17.84 -8.75 2.86
C ASP A 72 -16.47 -8.78 2.13
N ALA A 73 -15.50 -7.98 2.57
CA ALA A 73 -14.14 -7.95 2.03
C ALA A 73 -13.14 -7.38 3.03
N PHE A 74 -11.87 -7.75 2.87
CA PHE A 74 -10.74 -7.29 3.68
C PHE A 74 -9.66 -6.66 2.78
N VAL A 75 -9.15 -5.48 3.14
CA VAL A 75 -8.09 -4.78 2.41
C VAL A 75 -6.87 -4.62 3.31
N VAL A 76 -5.70 -5.10 2.88
CA VAL A 76 -4.42 -4.83 3.53
C VAL A 76 -3.90 -3.49 3.05
N TYR A 77 -4.02 -2.43 3.83
CA TYR A 77 -3.68 -1.07 3.40
C TYR A 77 -2.17 -0.82 3.40
N CYS A 78 -1.45 -1.57 2.56
CA CYS A 78 0.00 -1.46 2.36
C CYS A 78 0.39 -1.94 0.97
N PHE A 79 1.22 -1.18 0.27
CA PHE A 79 1.69 -1.54 -1.08
C PHE A 79 2.50 -2.85 -1.13
N SER A 80 3.09 -3.27 -0.01
CA SER A 80 3.83 -4.54 0.02
C SER A 80 2.94 -5.78 0.01
N ASP A 81 1.60 -5.63 0.16
CA ASP A 81 0.64 -6.75 0.19
C ASP A 81 1.05 -7.86 1.16
N LEU A 82 1.60 -7.44 2.33
CA LEU A 82 2.18 -8.37 3.29
C LEU A 82 1.14 -9.39 3.77
N ALA A 83 1.58 -10.63 3.92
CA ALA A 83 0.79 -11.77 4.37
C ALA A 83 -0.42 -12.14 3.48
N ILE A 84 -0.62 -11.52 2.30
CA ILE A 84 -1.86 -11.64 1.52
C ILE A 84 -2.22 -13.10 1.17
N THR A 85 -1.23 -13.93 0.85
CA THR A 85 -1.46 -15.36 0.56
C THR A 85 -1.98 -16.09 1.80
N ALA A 86 -1.34 -15.87 2.95
CA ALA A 86 -1.78 -16.48 4.20
C ALA A 86 -3.18 -16.02 4.62
N LEU A 87 -3.51 -14.76 4.37
CA LEU A 87 -4.86 -14.24 4.62
C LEU A 87 -5.89 -14.97 3.75
N ARG A 88 -5.64 -15.09 2.45
CA ARG A 88 -6.52 -15.78 1.48
C ARG A 88 -6.68 -17.29 1.75
N GLU A 89 -5.73 -17.92 2.42
CA GLU A 89 -5.82 -19.30 2.85
C GLU A 89 -6.75 -19.51 4.07
N ASN A 90 -7.04 -18.45 4.83
CA ASN A 90 -7.70 -18.55 6.12
C ASN A 90 -9.07 -17.86 6.21
N VAL A 91 -9.48 -17.12 5.19
CA VAL A 91 -10.80 -16.50 5.11
C VAL A 91 -11.43 -16.73 3.74
N ASP A 92 -12.75 -16.83 3.69
CA ASP A 92 -13.53 -17.01 2.46
C ASP A 92 -13.87 -15.66 1.79
N ILE A 93 -13.85 -14.56 2.55
CA ILE A 93 -14.10 -13.23 1.99
C ILE A 93 -12.91 -12.77 1.13
N PRO A 94 -13.15 -11.99 0.05
CA PRO A 94 -12.08 -11.43 -0.77
C PRO A 94 -11.06 -10.64 0.05
N VAL A 95 -9.76 -10.96 -0.12
CA VAL A 95 -8.65 -10.20 0.45
C VAL A 95 -7.94 -9.45 -0.67
N ILE A 96 -7.88 -8.12 -0.55
CA ILE A 96 -7.38 -7.23 -1.59
C ILE A 96 -6.03 -6.64 -1.15
N GLY A 97 -5.05 -6.77 -2.04
CA GLY A 97 -3.75 -6.12 -1.94
C GLY A 97 -3.66 -4.91 -2.87
N PRO A 98 -3.51 -3.70 -2.34
CA PRO A 98 -3.39 -2.49 -3.17
C PRO A 98 -2.17 -2.52 -4.10
N GLY A 99 -1.09 -3.16 -3.68
CA GLY A 99 0.11 -3.30 -4.50
C GLY A 99 -0.14 -4.13 -5.75
N GLU A 100 -0.74 -5.32 -5.62
CA GLU A 100 -1.07 -6.16 -6.77
C GLU A 100 -2.09 -5.47 -7.70
N CYS A 101 -3.08 -4.75 -7.13
CA CYS A 101 -4.05 -3.99 -7.93
C CYS A 101 -3.39 -2.85 -8.70
N ALA A 102 -2.51 -2.07 -8.06
CA ALA A 102 -1.79 -0.98 -8.70
C ALA A 102 -0.85 -1.47 -9.81
N LEU A 103 -0.17 -2.61 -9.59
CA LEU A 103 0.71 -3.21 -10.59
C LEU A 103 -0.06 -3.79 -11.77
N ALA A 104 -1.22 -4.41 -11.54
CA ALA A 104 -2.09 -4.87 -12.61
C ALA A 104 -2.61 -3.69 -13.46
N ALA A 105 -3.02 -2.60 -12.81
CA ALA A 105 -3.41 -1.38 -13.51
C ALA A 105 -2.25 -0.78 -14.32
N ALA A 106 -1.05 -0.71 -13.75
CA ALA A 106 0.13 -0.24 -14.45
C ALA A 106 0.47 -1.11 -15.66
N ASP A 107 0.35 -2.44 -15.54
CA ASP A 107 0.58 -3.34 -16.69
C ASP A 107 -0.39 -3.09 -17.84
N ILE A 108 -1.65 -2.80 -17.54
CA ILE A 108 -2.66 -2.51 -18.57
C ILE A 108 -2.43 -1.13 -19.21
N LEU A 109 -2.09 -0.12 -18.41
CA LEU A 109 -2.09 1.28 -18.82
C LEU A 109 -0.77 1.77 -19.39
N SER A 110 0.37 1.12 -19.07
CA SER A 110 1.70 1.61 -19.41
C SER A 110 2.43 0.78 -20.47
N ASN A 111 3.37 1.40 -21.14
CA ASN A 111 4.44 0.72 -21.85
C ASN A 111 5.60 0.41 -20.88
N LYS A 112 5.96 1.39 -20.05
CA LYS A 112 6.95 1.27 -18.97
C LYS A 112 6.53 2.08 -17.77
N PHE A 113 6.78 1.56 -16.58
CA PHE A 113 6.48 2.26 -15.32
C PHE A 113 7.64 2.27 -14.34
N CYS A 114 7.61 3.23 -13.44
CA CYS A 114 8.46 3.33 -12.26
C CYS A 114 7.61 3.17 -11.00
N VAL A 115 8.19 2.59 -9.95
CA VAL A 115 7.58 2.60 -8.62
C VAL A 115 8.33 3.59 -7.74
N ILE A 116 7.62 4.52 -7.10
CA ILE A 116 8.22 5.46 -6.14
C ILE A 116 7.93 4.97 -4.72
N THR A 117 8.99 4.58 -4.01
CA THR A 117 8.96 4.16 -2.60
C THR A 117 9.36 5.31 -1.66
N THR A 118 9.30 5.08 -0.36
CA THR A 118 9.51 6.12 0.65
C THR A 118 10.98 6.37 0.95
N VAL A 119 11.75 5.34 1.28
CA VAL A 119 13.16 5.46 1.68
C VAL A 119 14.08 4.62 0.80
N GLU A 120 15.33 5.05 0.66
CA GLU A 120 16.34 4.39 -0.18
C GLU A 120 16.54 2.91 0.18
N GLY A 121 16.50 2.59 1.47
CA GLY A 121 16.59 1.21 1.96
C GLY A 121 15.52 0.25 1.38
N ASN A 122 14.41 0.79 0.91
CA ASN A 122 13.32 0.02 0.31
C ASN A 122 13.49 -0.23 -1.20
N VAL A 123 14.35 0.52 -1.90
CA VAL A 123 14.51 0.43 -3.35
C VAL A 123 14.88 -0.98 -3.80
N SER A 124 16.00 -1.51 -3.29
CA SER A 124 16.48 -2.85 -3.67
C SER A 124 15.50 -3.96 -3.26
N ARG A 125 14.82 -3.83 -2.11
CA ARG A 125 13.81 -4.78 -1.65
C ARG A 125 12.59 -4.76 -2.56
N THR A 126 12.06 -3.59 -2.85
CA THR A 126 10.91 -3.40 -3.74
C THR A 126 11.24 -3.91 -5.14
N TYR A 127 12.38 -3.53 -5.70
CA TYR A 127 12.82 -4.01 -7.01
C TYR A 127 12.87 -5.54 -7.08
N ARG A 128 13.53 -6.20 -6.13
CA ARG A 128 13.61 -7.67 -6.10
C ARG A 128 12.25 -8.34 -6.02
N ARG A 129 11.33 -7.81 -5.20
CA ARG A 129 9.96 -8.33 -5.08
C ARG A 129 9.20 -8.20 -6.41
N LEU A 130 9.28 -7.05 -7.04
CA LEU A 130 8.61 -6.77 -8.31
C LEU A 130 9.17 -7.63 -9.46
N MET A 131 10.46 -7.88 -9.46
CA MET A 131 11.12 -8.72 -10.45
C MET A 131 10.79 -10.22 -10.31
N GLN A 132 10.18 -10.65 -9.22
CA GLN A 132 9.66 -12.02 -9.07
C GLN A 132 8.30 -12.21 -9.76
N ASN A 133 7.61 -11.13 -10.12
CA ASN A 133 6.33 -11.19 -10.79
C ASN A 133 6.53 -11.03 -12.32
N PRO A 134 6.16 -12.04 -13.15
CA PRO A 134 6.34 -11.99 -14.59
C PRO A 134 5.63 -10.81 -15.27
N ILE A 135 4.56 -10.30 -14.69
CA ILE A 135 3.80 -9.15 -15.21
C ILE A 135 4.67 -7.89 -15.12
N THR A 136 5.29 -7.66 -13.97
CA THR A 136 6.09 -6.45 -13.74
C THR A 136 7.46 -6.48 -14.39
N GLN A 137 8.06 -7.67 -14.53
CA GLN A 137 9.41 -7.85 -15.12
C GLN A 137 9.62 -7.15 -16.46
N LYS A 138 8.59 -7.14 -17.30
CA LYS A 138 8.70 -6.63 -18.68
C LYS A 138 8.61 -5.12 -18.78
N LYS A 139 7.93 -4.47 -17.83
CA LYS A 139 7.57 -3.06 -17.92
C LYS A 139 8.13 -2.19 -16.79
N LEU A 140 8.60 -2.81 -15.70
CA LEU A 140 9.27 -2.08 -14.63
C LEU A 140 10.61 -1.52 -15.13
N SER A 141 10.73 -0.21 -15.18
CA SER A 141 11.97 0.48 -15.58
C SER A 141 12.86 0.73 -14.38
N SER A 142 12.30 1.26 -13.30
CA SER A 142 13.07 1.62 -12.10
C SER A 142 12.21 1.59 -10.83
N VAL A 143 12.88 1.60 -9.69
CA VAL A 143 12.30 1.92 -8.39
C VAL A 143 13.10 3.09 -7.83
N ARG A 144 12.42 4.17 -7.44
CA ARG A 144 13.02 5.39 -6.90
C ARG A 144 12.49 5.66 -5.49
N ALA A 145 13.28 6.32 -4.66
CA ALA A 145 12.89 6.72 -3.31
C ALA A 145 12.64 8.22 -3.21
N LEU A 146 11.67 8.60 -2.38
CA LEU A 146 11.49 9.98 -1.95
C LEU A 146 12.48 10.39 -0.86
N ASN A 147 13.06 9.42 -0.13
CA ASN A 147 13.87 9.64 1.06
C ASN A 147 13.15 10.38 2.19
N ILE A 148 11.84 10.14 2.29
CA ILE A 148 10.98 10.59 3.39
C ILE A 148 10.45 9.33 4.10
N PRO A 149 10.69 9.15 5.41
CA PRO A 149 10.14 8.06 6.21
C PRO A 149 8.61 8.03 6.17
N VAL A 150 8.02 6.84 6.26
CA VAL A 150 6.55 6.68 6.20
C VAL A 150 5.84 7.53 7.26
N ALA A 151 6.40 7.62 8.47
CA ALA A 151 5.83 8.40 9.56
C ALA A 151 5.79 9.92 9.27
N GLU A 152 6.72 10.42 8.47
CA GLU A 152 6.91 11.84 8.19
C GLU A 152 6.19 12.33 6.91
N LEU A 153 5.66 11.42 6.08
CA LEU A 153 5.02 11.76 4.80
C LEU A 153 3.89 12.79 4.92
N ARG A 154 3.30 12.92 6.09
CA ARG A 154 2.14 13.78 6.35
C ARG A 154 2.41 14.93 7.31
N ASP A 155 3.66 15.11 7.72
CA ASP A 155 4.04 16.25 8.57
C ASP A 155 3.94 17.55 7.77
N ASP A 156 4.35 17.51 6.49
CA ASP A 156 4.16 18.59 5.52
C ASP A 156 3.71 18.00 4.16
N PRO A 157 2.39 17.83 3.96
CA PRO A 157 1.85 17.25 2.73
C PRO A 157 2.17 18.04 1.47
N ASP A 158 2.26 19.38 1.58
CA ASP A 158 2.55 20.25 0.44
C ASP A 158 4.01 20.11 0.00
N ALA A 159 4.95 20.11 0.93
CA ALA A 159 6.36 19.84 0.64
C ALA A 159 6.56 18.42 0.08
N THR A 160 5.91 17.42 0.67
CA THR A 160 5.93 16.04 0.16
C THR A 160 5.41 15.97 -1.27
N CYS A 161 4.31 16.64 -1.59
CA CYS A 161 3.74 16.69 -2.94
C CYS A 161 4.68 17.36 -3.95
N VAL A 162 5.30 18.48 -3.58
CA VAL A 162 6.28 19.17 -4.43
C VAL A 162 7.47 18.25 -4.74
N TYR A 163 7.99 17.58 -3.73
CA TYR A 163 9.12 16.68 -3.89
C TYR A 163 8.75 15.42 -4.70
N LEU A 164 7.58 14.85 -4.46
CA LEU A 164 7.05 13.74 -5.26
C LEU A 164 6.94 14.10 -6.73
N LYS A 165 6.41 15.28 -7.06
CA LYS A 165 6.32 15.78 -8.45
C LYS A 165 7.70 15.88 -9.09
N LYS A 166 8.71 16.34 -8.37
CA LYS A 166 10.09 16.40 -8.84
C LYS A 166 10.61 15.02 -9.19
N VAL A 167 10.52 14.05 -8.27
CA VAL A 167 10.98 12.67 -8.49
C VAL A 167 10.23 12.00 -9.65
N CYS A 168 8.92 12.26 -9.79
CA CYS A 168 8.15 11.80 -10.94
C CYS A 168 8.69 12.37 -12.27
N ALA A 169 8.96 13.67 -12.31
CA ALA A 169 9.50 14.32 -13.52
C ALA A 169 10.88 13.78 -13.90
N GLU A 170 11.75 13.57 -12.92
CA GLU A 170 13.06 12.94 -13.11
C GLU A 170 12.92 11.50 -13.66
N ALA A 171 12.00 10.69 -13.09
CA ALA A 171 11.74 9.34 -13.57
C ALA A 171 11.25 9.33 -15.04
N VAL A 172 10.36 10.24 -15.40
CA VAL A 172 9.90 10.38 -16.80
C VAL A 172 11.06 10.73 -17.73
N ALA A 173 11.90 11.69 -17.35
CA ALA A 173 12.98 12.18 -18.18
C ALA A 173 14.13 11.18 -18.33
N GLU A 174 14.50 10.47 -17.27
CA GLU A 174 15.69 9.64 -17.21
C GLU A 174 15.40 8.16 -17.52
N ASP A 175 14.24 7.63 -17.10
CA ASP A 175 13.92 6.21 -17.21
C ASP A 175 13.04 5.91 -18.44
N GLY A 176 12.53 6.95 -19.12
CA GLY A 176 11.70 6.83 -20.31
C GLY A 176 10.37 6.11 -20.01
N ILE A 177 9.78 6.41 -18.87
CA ILE A 177 8.49 5.85 -18.41
C ILE A 177 7.32 6.72 -18.85
N ASP A 178 6.16 6.12 -18.94
CA ASP A 178 4.87 6.81 -19.17
C ASP A 178 3.92 6.73 -17.96
N THR A 179 4.29 5.95 -16.95
CA THR A 179 3.43 5.72 -15.77
C THR A 179 4.26 5.66 -14.50
N VAL A 180 3.75 6.27 -13.43
CA VAL A 180 4.31 6.18 -12.08
C VAL A 180 3.33 5.44 -11.17
N VAL A 181 3.83 4.48 -10.42
CA VAL A 181 3.11 3.79 -9.35
C VAL A 181 3.60 4.29 -8.01
N LEU A 182 2.69 4.76 -7.15
CA LEU A 182 3.02 5.17 -5.79
C LEU A 182 3.18 3.91 -4.92
N GLY A 183 4.39 3.62 -4.51
CA GLY A 183 4.78 2.43 -3.74
C GLY A 183 4.52 2.56 -2.23
N CYS A 184 3.74 3.55 -1.82
CA CYS A 184 3.27 3.72 -0.45
C CYS A 184 1.90 4.39 -0.44
N LEU A 185 0.94 3.82 0.29
CA LEU A 185 -0.40 4.40 0.45
C LEU A 185 -0.42 5.66 1.33
N GLY A 186 0.69 5.98 1.98
CA GLY A 186 0.91 7.28 2.62
C GLY A 186 1.05 8.43 1.64
N LEU A 187 1.36 8.15 0.37
CA LEU A 187 1.55 9.13 -0.71
C LEU A 187 0.25 9.48 -1.46
N ALA A 188 -0.85 8.78 -1.18
CA ALA A 188 -2.15 8.97 -1.81
C ALA A 188 -3.01 9.99 -1.08
#